data_f7b863ced29d4e02f3b93e422b96731c
#
_entry.id   f7b863ced29d4e02f3b93e422b96731c
#
_cell.length_a   1.000
_cell.length_b   1.000
_cell.length_c   1.000
_cell.angle_alpha   90.00
_cell.angle_beta   90.00
_cell.angle_gamma   90.00
#
_symmetry.space_group_name_H-M   'P 1'
#
loop_
_entity.id
_entity.type
_entity.pdbx_description
1 polymer ?
#
loop_
_entity_poly.entity_id
_entity_poly.type
_entity_poly.pdbx_seq_one_letter_code
_entity_poly.pdbx_strand_id
1 'polypeptide(L)'
;MLAHIKKTALATAIIATSVTGFSSVTVAAERSELTIHPKEFNTFVRNFNPYLGATNLHTTTDFLFEPLVVFNEMHGNKPVFRLAEGFKMSDDLKTVTFDIRKGVKWSDGETFDADDVLFSFNLVQKNPALDQSGINSWVEKVEKLNDYQVKFYLTEANSNVPYEIVKVPLVPEHVWKDVKDPTTFTNENPVGSGPFTEIDTFTPQLYVQCRNPNYWDNDNLEVDCLRVPQIANNDQFLGKVVNSEMDWTSSFIPDIDRTYAAASPNHQYWYPPAGTQAFIVNFKNHDAAKKEALTNVDFRRAFSMALDRQTIIDIAFYGGGTVNDFASGLGYAFATWSDEAIHNKYKGYNSYDVDGAKALLEKAGFKDVNGDGFVDTPSGKSFELFIQSPNGWTDFNNTVQLAVEQLAEAGIKAKARTPDFSVYNQAMLEGNYDVAYTNYFHGADPYTYWNSGYNSTLQAGDGMPRFAMHFYKNAELDNLLNSFYKTADKDEQLEIAHGIQKIIAQDQVTIPVMSGAYMYQYNTTRFAGWWNEQNPKGRPNIWAGIPERLLHVLDLKPVK
;
A
#
# COMPACT_ATOMS: atom_id res chain seq x y z
N MET A 1 65.45 41.88 -44.65
CA MET A 1 66.14 41.12 -45.69
C MET A 1 65.16 40.08 -46.20
N LEU A 2 64.42 40.34 -47.27
CA LEU A 2 64.61 39.90 -48.63
C LEU A 2 64.94 38.38 -48.69
N ALA A 3 64.11 37.52 -49.29
CA ALA A 3 63.92 37.48 -50.73
C ALA A 3 62.70 36.61 -51.12
N HIS A 4 61.98 37.03 -52.12
CA HIS A 4 61.05 36.34 -53.00
C HIS A 4 61.63 35.09 -53.67
N ILE A 5 60.78 34.08 -53.93
CA ILE A 5 60.75 33.37 -55.21
C ILE A 5 59.30 32.88 -55.50
N LYS A 6 58.80 33.33 -56.64
CA LYS A 6 57.68 32.82 -57.42
C LYS A 6 58.01 31.50 -58.11
N LYS A 7 57.01 30.62 -58.32
CA LYS A 7 56.80 29.89 -59.62
C LYS A 7 55.56 28.97 -59.45
N THR A 8 54.55 29.30 -60.14
CA THR A 8 54.05 28.77 -61.45
C THR A 8 53.17 27.50 -61.32
N ALA A 9 51.94 27.66 -61.72
CA ALA A 9 50.83 26.70 -61.79
C ALA A 9 51.12 25.54 -62.80
N LEU A 10 50.53 24.39 -62.50
CA LEU A 10 50.05 23.42 -63.48
C LEU A 10 48.72 22.84 -62.99
N ALA A 11 47.66 23.15 -63.75
CA ALA A 11 46.34 22.63 -63.52
C ALA A 11 46.24 21.23 -64.13
N THR A 12 45.85 20.27 -63.31
CA THR A 12 45.34 18.98 -63.79
C THR A 12 43.96 18.77 -63.20
N ALA A 13 42.91 18.88 -64.00
CA ALA A 13 41.51 18.61 -63.61
C ALA A 13 41.33 17.09 -63.50
N ILE A 14 41.07 16.64 -62.25
CA ILE A 14 40.51 15.31 -61.97
C ILE A 14 39.06 15.51 -61.57
N ILE A 15 38.16 15.09 -62.46
CA ILE A 15 36.73 15.00 -62.19
C ILE A 15 36.51 13.81 -61.20
N ALA A 16 36.43 14.10 -59.94
CA ALA A 16 35.94 13.13 -58.93
C ALA A 16 34.44 13.24 -58.80
N THR A 17 33.73 12.29 -59.37
CA THR A 17 32.30 12.05 -59.07
C THR A 17 32.16 11.63 -57.61
N SER A 18 31.86 12.59 -56.75
CA SER A 18 31.46 12.32 -55.36
C SER A 18 30.04 11.77 -55.33
N VAL A 19 29.91 10.46 -55.21
CA VAL A 19 28.68 9.83 -54.76
C VAL A 19 28.51 10.19 -53.29
N THR A 20 27.73 11.22 -53.01
CA THR A 20 27.26 11.50 -51.64
C THR A 20 26.25 10.45 -51.25
N GLY A 21 26.72 9.36 -50.67
CA GLY A 21 25.88 8.45 -49.91
C GLY A 21 25.36 9.20 -48.67
N PHE A 22 24.11 9.61 -48.68
CA PHE A 22 23.42 9.98 -47.46
C PHE A 22 23.25 8.71 -46.63
N SER A 23 24.22 8.45 -45.73
CA SER A 23 23.97 7.56 -44.61
C SER A 23 22.91 8.26 -43.74
N SER A 24 21.68 7.81 -43.81
CA SER A 24 20.68 8.14 -42.81
C SER A 24 21.20 7.62 -41.48
N VAL A 25 21.75 8.49 -40.66
CA VAL A 25 21.95 8.22 -39.25
C VAL A 25 20.56 8.09 -38.67
N THR A 26 20.08 6.87 -38.54
CA THR A 26 18.94 6.58 -37.71
C THR A 26 19.36 6.94 -36.29
N VAL A 27 18.99 8.13 -35.84
CA VAL A 27 19.02 8.44 -34.40
C VAL A 27 18.09 7.41 -33.77
N ALA A 28 18.67 6.46 -33.03
CA ALA A 28 17.88 5.56 -32.22
C ALA A 28 16.97 6.44 -31.36
N ALA A 29 15.69 6.21 -31.41
CA ALA A 29 14.74 6.93 -30.55
C ALA A 29 15.24 6.81 -29.10
N GLU A 30 15.36 7.93 -28.41
CA GLU A 30 15.80 7.94 -27.03
C GLU A 30 14.77 7.13 -26.21
N ARG A 31 15.28 6.15 -25.45
CA ARG A 31 14.47 5.24 -24.61
C ARG A 31 13.66 6.06 -23.60
N SER A 32 12.35 5.86 -23.55
CA SER A 32 11.49 6.53 -22.60
C SER A 32 11.65 5.90 -21.20
N GLU A 33 12.10 6.69 -20.22
CA GLU A 33 12.21 6.25 -18.82
C GLU A 33 11.20 7.01 -17.95
N LEU A 34 10.21 6.28 -17.41
CA LEU A 34 9.25 6.81 -16.44
C LEU A 34 9.87 6.77 -15.04
N THR A 35 10.15 7.94 -14.46
CA THR A 35 10.75 8.02 -13.13
C THR A 35 9.66 7.99 -12.07
N ILE A 36 9.67 6.93 -11.26
CA ILE A 36 8.64 6.65 -10.26
C ILE A 36 9.21 6.63 -8.84
N HIS A 37 8.36 7.01 -7.86
CA HIS A 37 8.67 6.87 -6.44
C HIS A 37 7.54 6.13 -5.72
N PRO A 38 7.62 4.79 -5.63
CA PRO A 38 6.57 3.98 -5.02
C PRO A 38 6.62 3.92 -3.49
N LYS A 39 7.77 4.20 -2.87
CA LYS A 39 7.95 4.17 -1.40
C LYS A 39 9.34 4.69 -1.01
N GLU A 40 9.48 5.16 0.24
CA GLU A 40 10.75 5.54 0.87
C GLU A 40 11.59 4.31 1.21
N PHE A 41 12.88 4.35 0.83
CA PHE A 41 13.89 3.34 1.16
C PHE A 41 15.23 3.99 1.47
N ASN A 42 15.93 3.45 2.48
CA ASN A 42 17.30 3.86 2.79
C ASN A 42 18.31 3.30 1.78
N THR A 43 18.05 2.12 1.22
CA THR A 43 18.91 1.45 0.25
C THR A 43 18.12 0.38 -0.49
N PHE A 44 18.51 0.06 -1.72
CA PHE A 44 17.97 -1.09 -2.43
C PHE A 44 18.85 -2.32 -2.24
N VAL A 45 18.20 -3.48 -2.07
CA VAL A 45 18.83 -4.79 -2.09
C VAL A 45 18.35 -5.52 -3.34
N ARG A 46 19.26 -6.13 -4.14
CA ARG A 46 18.88 -6.88 -5.34
C ARG A 46 18.19 -8.19 -4.97
N ASN A 47 16.90 -8.07 -4.70
CA ASN A 47 16.05 -9.17 -4.29
C ASN A 47 14.64 -8.97 -4.86
N PHE A 48 14.30 -9.79 -5.87
CA PHE A 48 13.02 -9.75 -6.57
C PHE A 48 12.13 -10.95 -6.26
N ASN A 49 12.34 -11.60 -5.11
CA ASN A 49 11.45 -12.65 -4.65
C ASN A 49 10.09 -12.06 -4.25
N PRO A 50 8.98 -12.43 -4.94
CA PRO A 50 7.67 -11.81 -4.73
C PRO A 50 7.00 -12.23 -3.41
N TYR A 51 7.51 -13.26 -2.74
CA TYR A 51 6.92 -13.81 -1.51
C TYR A 51 7.57 -13.28 -0.22
N LEU A 52 8.54 -12.39 -0.30
CA LEU A 52 9.18 -11.83 0.89
C LEU A 52 8.35 -10.68 1.48
N GLY A 53 8.47 -10.51 2.80
CA GLY A 53 7.77 -9.46 3.51
C GLY A 53 8.20 -8.04 3.10
N ALA A 54 7.39 -7.06 3.48
CA ALA A 54 7.49 -5.64 3.03
C ALA A 54 8.87 -4.98 3.24
N THR A 55 9.72 -5.49 4.12
CA THR A 55 11.07 -4.97 4.37
C THR A 55 12.07 -5.35 3.28
N ASN A 56 11.83 -6.46 2.57
CA ASN A 56 12.71 -6.99 1.53
C ASN A 56 12.09 -6.94 0.13
N LEU A 57 10.79 -6.62 0.05
CA LEU A 57 10.05 -6.63 -1.19
C LEU A 57 10.34 -5.38 -2.02
N HIS A 58 10.72 -5.56 -3.28
CA HIS A 58 10.75 -4.46 -4.24
C HIS A 58 9.33 -3.95 -4.52
N THR A 59 9.16 -2.65 -4.50
CA THR A 59 7.87 -1.99 -4.71
C THR A 59 7.36 -2.05 -6.15
N THR A 60 8.10 -2.67 -7.05
CA THR A 60 7.75 -2.88 -8.47
C THR A 60 7.49 -4.34 -8.82
N THR A 61 7.26 -5.21 -7.83
CA THR A 61 7.11 -6.66 -8.03
C THR A 61 5.92 -7.04 -8.89
N ASP A 62 4.80 -6.33 -8.80
CA ASP A 62 3.61 -6.53 -9.63
C ASP A 62 3.79 -6.09 -11.10
N PHE A 63 4.80 -5.26 -11.39
CA PHE A 63 5.25 -5.02 -12.76
C PHE A 63 6.13 -6.15 -13.32
N LEU A 64 6.67 -7.01 -12.44
CA LEU A 64 7.39 -8.24 -12.82
C LEU A 64 6.44 -9.43 -12.99
N PHE A 65 5.51 -9.59 -12.02
CA PHE A 65 4.60 -10.73 -11.92
C PHE A 65 3.15 -10.24 -12.01
N GLU A 66 2.59 -10.35 -13.20
CA GLU A 66 1.22 -9.89 -13.45
C GLU A 66 0.20 -10.82 -12.76
N PRO A 67 -0.90 -10.29 -12.17
CA PRO A 67 -1.93 -11.12 -11.55
C PRO A 67 -2.89 -11.73 -12.59
N LEU A 68 -3.68 -12.71 -12.18
CA LEU A 68 -4.77 -13.26 -13.01
C LEU A 68 -5.80 -12.17 -13.36
N VAL A 69 -6.17 -11.35 -12.39
CA VAL A 69 -7.17 -10.28 -12.51
C VAL A 69 -6.74 -9.09 -11.67
N VAL A 70 -6.93 -7.89 -12.17
CA VAL A 70 -6.91 -6.65 -11.39
C VAL A 70 -8.35 -6.29 -11.04
N PHE A 71 -8.67 -6.27 -9.75
CA PHE A 71 -9.96 -5.77 -9.28
C PHE A 71 -9.87 -4.26 -9.08
N ASN A 72 -10.67 -3.50 -9.80
CA ASN A 72 -10.68 -2.04 -9.73
C ASN A 72 -11.53 -1.59 -8.54
N GLU A 73 -10.87 -1.30 -7.42
CA GLU A 73 -11.56 -0.95 -6.16
C GLU A 73 -12.33 0.37 -6.26
N MET A 74 -11.83 1.34 -7.01
CA MET A 74 -12.53 2.61 -7.22
C MET A 74 -13.86 2.43 -7.96
N HIS A 75 -14.00 1.35 -8.73
CA HIS A 75 -15.20 0.99 -9.48
C HIS A 75 -15.90 -0.27 -8.91
N GLY A 76 -15.93 -0.43 -7.58
CA GLY A 76 -16.67 -1.49 -6.90
C GLY A 76 -16.14 -2.89 -7.17
N ASN A 77 -14.82 -3.07 -7.23
CA ASN A 77 -14.13 -4.33 -7.52
C ASN A 77 -14.46 -4.91 -8.91
N LYS A 78 -14.75 -4.05 -9.89
CA LYS A 78 -14.95 -4.52 -11.26
C LYS A 78 -13.69 -5.24 -11.75
N PRO A 79 -13.79 -6.52 -12.19
CA PRO A 79 -12.63 -7.28 -12.65
C PRO A 79 -12.11 -6.74 -14.00
N VAL A 80 -10.80 -6.57 -14.09
CA VAL A 80 -10.05 -6.35 -15.32
C VAL A 80 -9.15 -7.56 -15.52
N PHE A 81 -9.50 -8.42 -16.47
CA PHE A 81 -8.81 -9.69 -16.68
C PHE A 81 -7.43 -9.48 -17.31
N ARG A 82 -6.40 -10.11 -16.70
CA ARG A 82 -5.01 -10.04 -17.15
C ARG A 82 -4.53 -11.44 -17.60
N LEU A 83 -3.87 -12.19 -16.73
CA LEU A 83 -3.44 -13.56 -17.04
C LEU A 83 -4.61 -14.57 -17.06
N ALA A 84 -5.79 -14.17 -16.56
CA ALA A 84 -7.04 -14.89 -16.77
C ALA A 84 -7.90 -14.19 -17.82
N GLU A 85 -8.82 -14.93 -18.47
CA GLU A 85 -9.87 -14.43 -19.37
C GLU A 85 -11.24 -14.39 -18.67
N GLY A 86 -11.38 -15.10 -17.54
CA GLY A 86 -12.60 -15.17 -16.75
C GLY A 86 -12.43 -15.99 -15.49
N PHE A 87 -13.43 -15.92 -14.61
CA PHE A 87 -13.60 -16.88 -13.52
C PHE A 87 -15.06 -17.16 -13.24
N LYS A 88 -15.34 -18.30 -12.63
CA LYS A 88 -16.69 -18.72 -12.23
C LYS A 88 -16.67 -19.32 -10.83
N MET A 89 -17.49 -18.75 -9.94
CA MET A 89 -17.79 -19.32 -8.63
C MET A 89 -18.89 -20.36 -8.73
N SER A 90 -18.83 -21.38 -7.85
CA SER A 90 -19.97 -22.30 -7.62
C SER A 90 -21.07 -21.61 -6.80
N ASP A 91 -22.31 -22.12 -6.92
CA ASP A 91 -23.48 -21.56 -6.20
C ASP A 91 -23.33 -21.66 -4.67
N ASP A 92 -22.60 -22.67 -4.19
CA ASP A 92 -22.31 -22.89 -2.76
C ASP A 92 -21.10 -22.09 -2.25
N LEU A 93 -20.49 -21.24 -3.11
CA LEU A 93 -19.32 -20.41 -2.83
C LEU A 93 -18.08 -21.18 -2.36
N LYS A 94 -18.01 -22.51 -2.63
CA LYS A 94 -16.91 -23.39 -2.19
C LYS A 94 -15.90 -23.72 -3.26
N THR A 95 -16.13 -23.33 -4.50
CA THR A 95 -15.13 -23.50 -5.56
C THR A 95 -15.12 -22.30 -6.49
N VAL A 96 -13.95 -21.97 -7.03
CA VAL A 96 -13.80 -21.02 -8.12
C VAL A 96 -12.90 -21.61 -9.21
N THR A 97 -13.32 -21.46 -10.46
CA THR A 97 -12.53 -21.88 -11.63
C THR A 97 -12.11 -20.65 -12.40
N PHE A 98 -10.81 -20.53 -12.68
CA PHE A 98 -10.25 -19.49 -13.54
C PHE A 98 -9.94 -20.07 -14.93
N ASP A 99 -10.30 -19.30 -15.97
CA ASP A 99 -9.91 -19.53 -17.35
C ASP A 99 -8.61 -18.77 -17.62
N ILE A 100 -7.51 -19.46 -17.88
CA ILE A 100 -6.17 -18.89 -18.07
C ILE A 100 -6.04 -18.39 -19.51
N ARG A 101 -5.44 -17.20 -19.68
CA ARG A 101 -5.19 -16.58 -20.99
C ARG A 101 -4.22 -17.41 -21.79
N LYS A 102 -4.59 -17.71 -23.06
CA LYS A 102 -3.74 -18.43 -23.99
C LYS A 102 -2.70 -17.51 -24.63
N GLY A 103 -1.54 -18.10 -24.94
CA GLY A 103 -0.48 -17.40 -25.68
C GLY A 103 0.37 -16.44 -24.86
N VAL A 104 0.16 -16.38 -23.54
CA VAL A 104 1.04 -15.67 -22.61
C VAL A 104 2.38 -16.39 -22.51
N LYS A 105 3.46 -15.60 -22.43
CA LYS A 105 4.82 -16.11 -22.24
C LYS A 105 5.48 -15.45 -21.04
N TRP A 106 6.35 -16.18 -20.40
CA TRP A 106 7.34 -15.63 -19.49
C TRP A 106 8.39 -14.79 -20.25
N SER A 107 9.14 -13.95 -19.55
CA SER A 107 10.12 -13.06 -20.18
C SER A 107 11.26 -13.80 -20.89
N ASP A 108 11.55 -15.03 -20.53
CA ASP A 108 12.52 -15.91 -21.20
C ASP A 108 11.95 -16.67 -22.42
N GLY A 109 10.66 -16.50 -22.71
CA GLY A 109 9.97 -17.07 -23.87
C GLY A 109 9.24 -18.38 -23.63
N GLU A 110 9.38 -19.00 -22.45
CA GLU A 110 8.59 -20.17 -22.05
C GLU A 110 7.10 -19.82 -21.91
N THR A 111 6.23 -20.83 -22.11
CA THR A 111 4.78 -20.62 -22.05
C THR A 111 4.30 -20.52 -20.61
N PHE A 112 3.43 -19.55 -20.34
CA PHE A 112 2.66 -19.48 -19.10
C PHE A 112 1.36 -20.26 -19.27
N ASP A 113 1.06 -21.17 -18.35
CA ASP A 113 -0.17 -21.95 -18.36
C ASP A 113 -0.66 -22.34 -16.93
N ALA A 114 -1.59 -23.28 -16.86
CA ALA A 114 -2.20 -23.75 -15.62
C ALA A 114 -1.22 -24.48 -14.69
N ASP A 115 -0.11 -25.02 -15.19
CA ASP A 115 0.92 -25.67 -14.36
C ASP A 115 1.65 -24.63 -13.50
N ASP A 116 1.95 -23.45 -14.03
CA ASP A 116 2.57 -22.35 -13.27
C ASP A 116 1.65 -21.85 -12.13
N VAL A 117 0.34 -21.75 -12.41
CA VAL A 117 -0.64 -21.38 -11.37
C VAL A 117 -0.69 -22.43 -10.28
N LEU A 118 -0.85 -23.72 -10.67
CA LEU A 118 -0.86 -24.85 -9.74
C LEU A 118 0.44 -24.91 -8.90
N PHE A 119 1.58 -24.74 -9.57
CA PHE A 119 2.89 -24.73 -8.93
C PHE A 119 3.00 -23.61 -7.89
N SER A 120 2.62 -22.37 -8.24
CA SER A 120 2.73 -21.19 -7.36
C SER A 120 1.93 -21.38 -6.06
N PHE A 121 0.70 -21.88 -6.16
CA PHE A 121 -0.11 -22.15 -4.97
C PHE A 121 0.43 -23.34 -4.15
N ASN A 122 0.87 -24.41 -4.78
CA ASN A 122 1.51 -25.52 -4.09
C ASN A 122 2.82 -25.11 -3.38
N LEU A 123 3.58 -24.16 -3.97
CA LEU A 123 4.78 -23.61 -3.36
C LEU A 123 4.45 -22.89 -2.05
N VAL A 124 3.42 -22.02 -2.05
CA VAL A 124 2.94 -21.30 -0.87
C VAL A 124 2.36 -22.25 0.18
N GLN A 125 1.57 -23.26 -0.24
CA GLN A 125 1.00 -24.27 0.68
C GLN A 125 2.07 -25.09 1.38
N LYS A 126 3.14 -25.46 0.65
CA LYS A 126 4.27 -26.22 1.22
C LYS A 126 5.18 -25.38 2.11
N ASN A 127 5.19 -24.07 1.92
CA ASN A 127 6.06 -23.11 2.64
C ASN A 127 5.22 -21.99 3.25
N PRO A 128 4.58 -22.19 4.42
CA PRO A 128 3.69 -21.21 5.03
C PRO A 128 4.32 -19.84 5.27
N ALA A 129 5.65 -19.76 5.40
CA ALA A 129 6.37 -18.49 5.53
C ALA A 129 6.27 -17.59 4.28
N LEU A 130 5.91 -18.15 3.11
CA LEU A 130 5.67 -17.41 1.87
C LEU A 130 4.25 -16.88 1.75
N ASP A 131 3.34 -17.31 2.61
CA ASP A 131 1.93 -16.92 2.57
C ASP A 131 1.72 -15.53 3.15
N GLN A 132 1.96 -14.51 2.33
CA GLN A 132 1.78 -13.12 2.71
C GLN A 132 0.30 -12.69 2.74
N SER A 133 -0.57 -13.42 2.05
CA SER A 133 -2.00 -13.10 1.92
C SER A 133 -2.90 -13.92 2.85
N GLY A 134 -2.36 -14.95 3.52
CA GLY A 134 -3.15 -15.87 4.33
C GLY A 134 -3.99 -16.84 3.50
N ILE A 135 -3.62 -17.06 2.22
CA ILE A 135 -4.41 -17.85 1.28
C ILE A 135 -4.56 -19.31 1.73
N ASN A 136 -3.61 -19.85 2.49
CA ASN A 136 -3.67 -21.21 3.02
C ASN A 136 -4.84 -21.42 4.02
N SER A 137 -5.39 -20.35 4.58
CA SER A 137 -6.59 -20.42 5.42
C SER A 137 -7.88 -20.58 4.60
N TRP A 138 -7.85 -20.19 3.33
CA TRP A 138 -9.02 -20.14 2.46
C TRP A 138 -9.04 -21.22 1.40
N VAL A 139 -7.87 -21.62 0.87
CA VAL A 139 -7.73 -22.59 -0.22
C VAL A 139 -7.25 -23.93 0.32
N GLU A 140 -8.13 -24.94 0.25
CA GLU A 140 -7.82 -26.31 0.65
C GLU A 140 -6.98 -27.03 -0.43
N LYS A 141 -7.37 -26.86 -1.69
CA LYS A 141 -6.77 -27.57 -2.83
C LYS A 141 -6.85 -26.73 -4.10
N VAL A 142 -5.82 -26.83 -4.92
CA VAL A 142 -5.81 -26.33 -6.30
C VAL A 142 -5.70 -27.52 -7.25
N GLU A 143 -6.45 -27.51 -8.37
CA GLU A 143 -6.51 -28.57 -9.36
C GLU A 143 -6.44 -28.02 -10.77
N LYS A 144 -5.50 -28.50 -11.57
CA LYS A 144 -5.46 -28.28 -13.01
C LYS A 144 -6.54 -29.13 -13.68
N LEU A 145 -7.50 -28.47 -14.34
CA LEU A 145 -8.53 -29.17 -15.12
C LEU A 145 -8.05 -29.47 -16.54
N ASN A 146 -7.30 -28.54 -17.12
CA ASN A 146 -6.58 -28.64 -18.39
C ASN A 146 -5.50 -27.56 -18.45
N ASP A 147 -4.76 -27.43 -19.56
CA ASP A 147 -3.64 -26.49 -19.68
C ASP A 147 -4.03 -25.01 -19.49
N TYR A 148 -5.33 -24.67 -19.57
CA TYR A 148 -5.83 -23.29 -19.45
C TYR A 148 -7.00 -23.16 -18.48
N GLN A 149 -7.17 -24.11 -17.56
CA GLN A 149 -8.17 -24.01 -16.49
C GLN A 149 -7.66 -24.55 -15.18
N VAL A 150 -7.82 -23.74 -14.12
CA VAL A 150 -7.46 -24.09 -12.76
C VAL A 150 -8.66 -23.91 -11.84
N LYS A 151 -8.95 -24.94 -11.03
CA LYS A 151 -10.03 -24.93 -10.05
C LYS A 151 -9.48 -24.91 -8.64
N PHE A 152 -9.97 -23.97 -7.84
CA PHE A 152 -9.69 -23.82 -6.43
C PHE A 152 -10.84 -24.39 -5.61
N TYR A 153 -10.53 -25.20 -4.62
CA TYR A 153 -11.46 -25.71 -3.61
C TYR A 153 -11.20 -24.99 -2.31
N LEU A 154 -12.25 -24.51 -1.67
CA LEU A 154 -12.15 -23.68 -0.49
C LEU A 154 -12.43 -24.48 0.78
N THR A 155 -11.79 -24.09 1.88
CA THR A 155 -12.01 -24.66 3.20
C THR A 155 -13.45 -24.44 3.69
N GLU A 156 -14.05 -23.30 3.30
CA GLU A 156 -15.44 -22.93 3.57
C GLU A 156 -15.98 -21.99 2.49
N ALA A 157 -17.29 -21.71 2.52
CA ALA A 157 -17.89 -20.77 1.59
C ALA A 157 -17.28 -19.35 1.74
N ASN A 158 -16.83 -18.76 0.59
CA ASN A 158 -16.22 -17.44 0.58
C ASN A 158 -16.46 -16.72 -0.76
N SER A 159 -17.38 -15.74 -0.77
CA SER A 159 -17.71 -14.95 -1.96
C SER A 159 -16.58 -14.02 -2.43
N ASN A 160 -15.61 -13.70 -1.56
CA ASN A 160 -14.47 -12.81 -1.86
C ASN A 160 -13.20 -13.54 -2.30
N VAL A 161 -13.19 -14.87 -2.30
CA VAL A 161 -11.96 -15.61 -2.56
C VAL A 161 -11.29 -15.31 -3.90
N PRO A 162 -11.98 -14.96 -5.00
CA PRO A 162 -11.31 -14.53 -6.23
C PRO A 162 -10.38 -13.33 -6.01
N TYR A 163 -10.77 -12.38 -5.14
CA TYR A 163 -9.95 -11.23 -4.76
C TYR A 163 -8.72 -11.63 -3.93
N GLU A 164 -8.83 -12.67 -3.09
CA GLU A 164 -7.70 -13.16 -2.30
C GLU A 164 -6.72 -14.01 -3.14
N ILE A 165 -7.24 -14.82 -4.06
CA ILE A 165 -6.43 -15.65 -4.96
C ILE A 165 -5.47 -14.80 -5.80
N VAL A 166 -5.93 -13.67 -6.35
CA VAL A 166 -5.11 -12.84 -7.24
C VAL A 166 -4.00 -12.06 -6.52
N LYS A 167 -3.98 -12.06 -5.19
CA LYS A 167 -2.88 -11.50 -4.39
C LYS A 167 -1.67 -12.43 -4.30
N VAL A 168 -1.83 -13.71 -4.62
CA VAL A 168 -0.72 -14.67 -4.64
C VAL A 168 0.09 -14.46 -5.92
N PRO A 169 1.38 -14.08 -5.82
CA PRO A 169 2.23 -13.93 -6.99
C PRO A 169 2.37 -15.26 -7.74
N LEU A 170 2.29 -15.20 -9.06
CA LEU A 170 2.52 -16.34 -9.93
C LEU A 170 3.98 -16.33 -10.39
N VAL A 171 4.65 -17.48 -10.27
CA VAL A 171 6.06 -17.63 -10.62
C VAL A 171 6.26 -18.79 -11.59
N PRO A 172 7.28 -18.74 -12.48
CA PRO A 172 7.52 -19.79 -13.47
C PRO A 172 7.99 -21.09 -12.81
N GLU A 173 7.24 -22.17 -13.01
CA GLU A 173 7.60 -23.50 -12.47
C GLU A 173 9.00 -23.91 -12.87
N HIS A 174 9.36 -23.75 -14.16
CA HIS A 174 10.65 -24.19 -14.70
C HIS A 174 11.85 -23.53 -14.02
N VAL A 175 11.69 -22.33 -13.43
CA VAL A 175 12.75 -21.63 -12.66
C VAL A 175 12.69 -22.03 -11.19
N TRP A 176 11.49 -22.06 -10.59
CA TRP A 176 11.35 -22.17 -9.14
C TRP A 176 11.32 -23.60 -8.60
N LYS A 177 11.02 -24.62 -9.43
CA LYS A 177 10.97 -26.03 -8.98
C LYS A 177 12.29 -26.57 -8.42
N ASP A 178 13.42 -26.00 -8.87
CA ASP A 178 14.76 -26.40 -8.45
C ASP A 178 15.32 -25.55 -7.31
N VAL A 179 14.57 -24.53 -6.85
CA VAL A 179 14.94 -23.68 -5.70
C VAL A 179 14.81 -24.48 -4.42
N LYS A 180 15.93 -24.73 -3.73
CA LYS A 180 15.96 -25.54 -2.51
C LYS A 180 15.24 -24.89 -1.33
N ASP A 181 15.43 -23.59 -1.15
CA ASP A 181 14.79 -22.81 -0.10
C ASP A 181 14.22 -21.51 -0.68
N PRO A 182 12.91 -21.49 -0.98
CA PRO A 182 12.26 -20.33 -1.57
C PRO A 182 12.13 -19.15 -0.59
N THR A 183 12.32 -19.36 0.71
CA THR A 183 12.25 -18.30 1.72
C THR A 183 13.51 -17.44 1.78
N THR A 184 14.61 -17.94 1.24
CA THR A 184 15.91 -17.25 1.18
C THR A 184 16.36 -16.95 -0.26
N PHE A 185 15.63 -17.42 -1.26
CA PHE A 185 15.95 -17.20 -2.66
C PHE A 185 15.75 -15.72 -3.04
N THR A 186 16.81 -15.05 -3.47
CA THR A 186 16.79 -13.61 -3.77
C THR A 186 16.20 -13.27 -5.14
N ASN A 187 16.10 -14.25 -6.06
CA ASN A 187 15.59 -14.06 -7.42
C ASN A 187 16.20 -12.83 -8.13
N GLU A 188 17.53 -12.70 -8.09
CA GLU A 188 18.24 -11.50 -8.55
C GLU A 188 18.04 -11.15 -10.03
N ASN A 189 17.74 -12.16 -10.86
CA ASN A 189 17.42 -12.03 -12.28
C ASN A 189 16.04 -12.64 -12.53
N PRO A 190 14.97 -11.89 -12.26
CA PRO A 190 13.62 -12.44 -12.28
C PRO A 190 13.16 -12.78 -13.69
N VAL A 191 12.55 -13.96 -13.84
CA VAL A 191 11.74 -14.32 -15.00
C VAL A 191 10.29 -14.04 -14.62
N GLY A 192 9.64 -13.13 -15.33
CA GLY A 192 8.32 -12.63 -14.98
C GLY A 192 7.34 -12.60 -16.17
N SER A 193 6.07 -12.43 -15.86
CA SER A 193 4.96 -12.33 -16.84
C SER A 193 4.52 -10.89 -17.10
N GLY A 194 4.96 -9.95 -16.27
CA GLY A 194 4.52 -8.56 -16.31
C GLY A 194 5.20 -7.70 -17.36
N PRO A 195 4.84 -6.40 -17.45
CA PRO A 195 5.32 -5.49 -18.50
C PRO A 195 6.80 -5.13 -18.41
N PHE A 196 7.41 -5.18 -17.21
CA PHE A 196 8.80 -4.77 -16.99
C PHE A 196 9.55 -5.85 -16.22
N THR A 197 10.39 -6.62 -16.90
CA THR A 197 11.13 -7.76 -16.33
C THR A 197 12.65 -7.60 -16.42
N GLU A 198 13.14 -6.76 -17.33
CA GLU A 198 14.58 -6.64 -17.59
C GLU A 198 15.21 -5.65 -16.61
N ILE A 199 16.05 -6.15 -15.70
CA ILE A 199 16.78 -5.31 -14.74
C ILE A 199 18.05 -4.77 -15.42
N ASP A 200 17.91 -3.62 -16.08
CA ASP A 200 18.96 -2.97 -16.87
C ASP A 200 20.08 -2.41 -15.97
N THR A 201 19.69 -1.72 -14.91
CA THR A 201 20.63 -1.11 -13.96
C THR A 201 20.22 -1.45 -12.55
N PHE A 202 21.18 -1.79 -11.69
CA PHE A 202 20.92 -1.99 -10.27
C PHE A 202 22.09 -1.52 -9.40
N THR A 203 21.83 -0.55 -8.53
CA THR A 203 22.73 -0.07 -7.47
C THR A 203 21.93 0.11 -6.17
N PRO A 204 22.58 0.27 -5.01
CA PRO A 204 21.87 0.59 -3.78
C PRO A 204 21.02 1.87 -3.81
N GLN A 205 21.29 2.80 -4.78
CA GLN A 205 20.63 4.10 -4.90
C GLN A 205 19.69 4.22 -6.09
N LEU A 206 19.73 3.27 -7.02
CA LEU A 206 18.97 3.34 -8.27
C LEU A 206 18.80 1.96 -8.86
N TYR A 207 17.59 1.65 -9.33
CA TYR A 207 17.42 0.58 -10.33
C TYR A 207 16.55 1.04 -11.50
N VAL A 208 16.79 0.42 -12.65
CA VAL A 208 16.04 0.62 -13.88
C VAL A 208 15.52 -0.73 -14.34
N GLN A 209 14.22 -0.81 -14.55
CA GLN A 209 13.48 -2.01 -14.89
C GLN A 209 12.78 -1.78 -16.23
N CYS A 210 13.17 -2.53 -17.26
CA CYS A 210 12.76 -2.28 -18.63
C CYS A 210 11.78 -3.33 -19.15
N ARG A 211 11.21 -3.08 -20.33
CA ARG A 211 10.18 -3.90 -20.96
C ARG A 211 10.52 -5.38 -20.99
N ASN A 212 9.52 -6.18 -20.72
CA ASN A 212 9.50 -7.59 -21.02
C ASN A 212 9.42 -7.78 -22.54
N PRO A 213 10.39 -8.42 -23.19
CA PRO A 213 10.39 -8.62 -24.64
C PRO A 213 9.25 -9.53 -25.13
N ASN A 214 8.70 -10.35 -24.24
CA ASN A 214 7.63 -11.32 -24.52
C ASN A 214 6.28 -10.93 -23.90
N TYR A 215 6.10 -9.66 -23.49
CA TYR A 215 4.88 -9.22 -22.84
C TYR A 215 3.66 -9.37 -23.77
N TRP A 216 2.63 -10.07 -23.31
CA TRP A 216 1.47 -10.41 -24.12
C TRP A 216 0.63 -9.19 -24.55
N ASP A 217 0.63 -8.12 -23.75
CA ASP A 217 -0.11 -6.86 -24.00
C ASP A 217 0.85 -5.72 -24.47
N ASN A 218 1.88 -6.09 -25.20
CA ASN A 218 2.95 -5.15 -25.60
C ASN A 218 2.45 -4.02 -26.52
N ASP A 219 1.38 -4.24 -27.28
CA ASP A 219 0.79 -3.23 -28.16
C ASP A 219 0.22 -2.03 -27.39
N ASN A 220 -0.16 -2.22 -26.13
CA ASN A 220 -0.66 -1.17 -25.24
C ASN A 220 0.41 -0.57 -24.33
N LEU A 221 1.66 -1.06 -24.36
CA LEU A 221 2.75 -0.56 -23.53
C LEU A 221 3.65 0.39 -24.33
N GLU A 222 3.60 1.69 -24.03
CA GLU A 222 4.45 2.70 -24.71
C GLU A 222 5.63 3.18 -23.86
N VAL A 223 5.64 2.91 -22.55
CA VAL A 223 6.77 3.19 -21.64
C VAL A 223 7.85 2.13 -21.81
N ASP A 224 9.13 2.52 -22.03
CA ASP A 224 10.20 1.55 -22.21
C ASP A 224 10.78 1.04 -20.89
N CYS A 225 10.97 1.92 -19.91
CA CYS A 225 11.55 1.53 -18.62
C CYS A 225 10.94 2.31 -17.46
N LEU A 226 10.95 1.69 -16.29
CA LEU A 226 10.74 2.33 -15.00
C LEU A 226 12.09 2.67 -14.38
N ARG A 227 12.28 3.92 -13.99
CA ARG A 227 13.44 4.40 -13.25
C ARG A 227 13.06 4.66 -11.80
N VAL A 228 13.71 4.00 -10.85
CA VAL A 228 13.38 4.06 -9.43
C VAL A 228 14.58 4.55 -8.63
N PRO A 229 14.68 5.85 -8.36
CA PRO A 229 15.72 6.40 -7.48
C PRO A 229 15.40 6.10 -6.02
N GLN A 230 16.44 5.88 -5.23
CA GLN A 230 16.32 5.77 -3.78
C GLN A 230 16.01 7.15 -3.18
N ILE A 231 14.98 7.20 -2.35
CA ILE A 231 14.56 8.36 -1.58
C ILE A 231 14.21 7.87 -0.18
N ALA A 232 14.83 8.46 0.85
CA ALA A 232 14.74 7.95 2.21
C ALA A 232 13.64 8.61 3.07
N ASN A 233 13.21 9.82 2.71
CA ASN A 233 12.27 10.61 3.53
C ASN A 233 11.58 11.71 2.71
N ASN A 234 10.57 12.35 3.32
CA ASN A 234 9.76 13.41 2.69
C ASN A 234 10.58 14.64 2.26
N ASP A 235 11.65 15.01 2.98
CA ASP A 235 12.45 16.18 2.62
C ASP A 235 13.26 15.94 1.32
N GLN A 236 13.87 14.76 1.20
CA GLN A 236 14.56 14.36 -0.04
C GLN A 236 13.57 14.25 -1.20
N PHE A 237 12.39 13.70 -0.93
CA PHE A 237 11.32 13.58 -1.91
C PHE A 237 10.87 14.95 -2.42
N LEU A 238 10.57 15.89 -1.52
CA LEU A 238 10.13 17.25 -1.86
C LEU A 238 11.12 17.94 -2.82
N GLY A 239 12.43 17.87 -2.52
CA GLY A 239 13.45 18.44 -3.38
C GLY A 239 13.41 17.89 -4.81
N LYS A 240 13.17 16.57 -4.98
CA LYS A 240 13.12 15.94 -6.30
C LYS A 240 11.87 16.27 -7.09
N VAL A 241 10.69 16.28 -6.45
CA VAL A 241 9.43 16.55 -7.17
C VAL A 241 9.32 18.01 -7.59
N VAL A 242 9.76 18.95 -6.75
CA VAL A 242 9.76 20.39 -7.08
C VAL A 242 10.71 20.70 -8.25
N ASN A 243 11.82 19.97 -8.36
CA ASN A 243 12.78 20.09 -9.47
C ASN A 243 12.37 19.31 -10.74
N SER A 244 11.16 18.74 -10.78
CA SER A 244 10.65 17.95 -11.92
C SER A 244 11.51 16.70 -12.23
N GLU A 245 12.19 16.13 -11.23
CA GLU A 245 12.99 14.91 -11.41
C GLU A 245 12.14 13.64 -11.41
N MET A 246 10.85 13.75 -11.03
CA MET A 246 9.92 12.63 -10.89
C MET A 246 8.73 12.80 -11.83
N ASP A 247 8.22 11.69 -12.36
CA ASP A 247 7.02 11.69 -13.21
C ASP A 247 5.76 11.22 -12.49
N TRP A 248 5.87 10.16 -11.68
CA TRP A 248 4.76 9.53 -10.97
C TRP A 248 5.13 9.21 -9.54
N THR A 249 4.43 9.83 -8.59
CA THR A 249 4.75 9.72 -7.17
C THR A 249 3.48 9.64 -6.33
N SER A 250 3.63 9.23 -5.06
CA SER A 250 2.51 9.07 -4.13
C SER A 250 2.96 9.29 -2.68
N SER A 251 3.79 10.30 -2.43
CA SER A 251 4.26 10.64 -1.09
C SER A 251 3.74 12.00 -0.62
N PHE A 252 3.82 12.26 0.67
CA PHE A 252 3.35 13.50 1.26
C PHE A 252 4.15 14.72 0.77
N ILE A 253 3.44 15.76 0.35
CA ILE A 253 4.00 17.05 -0.03
C ILE A 253 3.35 18.13 0.85
N PRO A 254 4.11 18.81 1.70
CA PRO A 254 3.58 19.90 2.52
C PRO A 254 3.10 21.06 1.64
N ASP A 255 1.89 21.56 1.89
CA ASP A 255 1.28 22.68 1.17
C ASP A 255 1.43 22.54 -0.36
N ILE A 256 0.85 21.45 -0.89
CA ILE A 256 1.08 20.99 -2.26
C ILE A 256 0.83 22.07 -3.32
N ASP A 257 -0.15 22.95 -3.10
CA ASP A 257 -0.49 24.02 -4.02
C ASP A 257 0.64 25.05 -4.13
N ARG A 258 1.22 25.46 -3.00
CA ARG A 258 2.28 26.48 -2.96
C ARG A 258 3.68 25.91 -3.21
N THR A 259 3.89 24.63 -2.98
CA THR A 259 5.18 23.98 -3.16
C THR A 259 5.30 23.30 -4.51
N TYR A 260 4.49 22.27 -4.77
CA TYR A 260 4.60 21.43 -5.96
C TYR A 260 3.88 22.02 -7.17
N ALA A 261 2.58 22.32 -7.04
CA ALA A 261 1.78 22.79 -8.17
C ALA A 261 2.23 24.18 -8.66
N ALA A 262 2.63 25.07 -7.75
CA ALA A 262 3.14 26.40 -8.12
C ALA A 262 4.54 26.35 -8.78
N ALA A 263 5.33 25.27 -8.61
CA ALA A 263 6.68 25.18 -9.17
C ALA A 263 6.69 24.96 -10.68
N SER A 264 5.65 24.36 -11.26
CA SER A 264 5.53 24.13 -12.70
C SER A 264 4.07 23.94 -13.13
N PRO A 265 3.66 24.47 -14.29
CA PRO A 265 2.32 24.19 -14.85
C PRO A 265 2.12 22.73 -15.23
N ASN A 266 3.20 21.95 -15.35
CA ASN A 266 3.15 20.52 -15.64
C ASN A 266 3.04 19.65 -14.38
N HIS A 267 3.19 20.23 -13.20
CA HIS A 267 3.01 19.54 -11.93
C HIS A 267 1.53 19.46 -11.61
N GLN A 268 1.00 18.25 -11.60
CA GLN A 268 -0.42 17.97 -11.37
C GLN A 268 -0.56 16.99 -10.20
N TYR A 269 -1.68 17.05 -9.51
CA TYR A 269 -2.01 16.08 -8.48
C TYR A 269 -3.50 15.81 -8.42
N TRP A 270 -3.85 14.66 -7.85
CA TRP A 270 -5.21 14.28 -7.53
C TRP A 270 -5.20 13.39 -6.28
N TYR A 271 -6.03 13.75 -5.31
CA TYR A 271 -6.10 13.08 -4.01
C TYR A 271 -7.48 12.45 -3.79
N PRO A 272 -7.81 11.33 -4.45
CA PRO A 272 -9.07 10.65 -4.22
C PRO A 272 -9.13 10.09 -2.78
N PRO A 273 -10.35 9.98 -2.19
CA PRO A 273 -10.53 9.45 -0.85
C PRO A 273 -9.87 8.09 -0.67
N ALA A 274 -9.16 7.94 0.43
CA ALA A 274 -8.49 6.70 0.84
C ALA A 274 -9.05 6.19 2.18
N GLY A 275 -8.28 5.35 2.84
CA GLY A 275 -8.62 4.76 4.12
C GLY A 275 -8.55 5.72 5.31
N THR A 276 -8.69 5.14 6.49
CA THR A 276 -8.63 5.85 7.78
C THR A 276 -7.22 5.92 8.30
N GLN A 277 -6.82 7.08 8.82
CA GLN A 277 -5.65 7.22 9.66
C GLN A 277 -6.06 7.27 11.13
N ALA A 278 -5.38 6.47 11.97
CA ALA A 278 -5.78 6.28 13.35
C ALA A 278 -4.59 6.02 14.27
N PHE A 279 -4.77 6.35 15.56
CA PHE A 279 -3.93 5.77 16.60
C PHE A 279 -4.44 4.37 16.95
N ILE A 280 -3.52 3.41 16.97
CA ILE A 280 -3.76 2.07 17.45
C ILE A 280 -3.07 1.86 18.80
N VAL A 281 -3.77 1.22 19.73
CA VAL A 281 -3.26 0.94 21.07
C VAL A 281 -2.91 -0.54 21.21
N ASN A 282 -1.86 -0.85 21.96
CA ASN A 282 -1.40 -2.22 22.13
C ASN A 282 -2.10 -2.90 23.31
N PHE A 283 -3.07 -3.78 23.05
CA PHE A 283 -3.76 -4.56 24.08
C PHE A 283 -2.88 -5.65 24.73
N LYS A 284 -1.75 -5.99 24.10
CA LYS A 284 -0.77 -6.98 24.61
C LYS A 284 0.38 -6.33 25.40
N ASN A 285 0.33 -5.02 25.67
CA ASN A 285 1.43 -4.30 26.31
C ASN A 285 2.01 -5.06 27.52
N HIS A 286 3.33 -5.11 27.61
CA HIS A 286 4.04 -5.86 28.63
C HIS A 286 4.16 -5.10 29.96
N ASP A 287 4.08 -3.75 29.94
CA ASP A 287 4.01 -2.92 31.14
C ASP A 287 2.61 -2.96 31.73
N ALA A 288 2.51 -3.37 33.00
CA ALA A 288 1.22 -3.58 33.66
C ALA A 288 0.40 -2.29 33.83
N ALA A 289 1.05 -1.13 34.08
CA ALA A 289 0.36 0.14 34.23
C ALA A 289 -0.15 0.65 32.87
N LYS A 290 0.67 0.58 31.83
CA LYS A 290 0.25 0.92 30.48
C LYS A 290 -0.85 0.01 29.97
N LYS A 291 -0.74 -1.30 30.21
CA LYS A 291 -1.77 -2.27 29.85
C LYS A 291 -3.09 -1.95 30.55
N GLU A 292 -3.07 -1.63 31.84
CA GLU A 292 -4.27 -1.24 32.61
C GLU A 292 -4.94 -0.02 31.98
N ALA A 293 -4.18 1.01 31.56
CA ALA A 293 -4.70 2.17 30.85
C ALA A 293 -5.21 1.80 29.46
N LEU A 294 -4.39 1.19 28.61
CA LEU A 294 -4.71 0.94 27.21
C LEU A 294 -5.86 -0.05 27.01
N THR A 295 -6.10 -0.99 27.96
CA THR A 295 -7.23 -1.91 27.91
C THR A 295 -8.51 -1.37 28.53
N ASN A 296 -8.47 -0.22 29.23
CA ASN A 296 -9.65 0.44 29.76
C ASN A 296 -10.36 1.25 28.65
N VAL A 297 -11.63 0.96 28.41
CA VAL A 297 -12.39 1.61 27.32
C VAL A 297 -12.58 3.11 27.56
N ASP A 298 -12.83 3.52 28.81
CA ASP A 298 -13.05 4.94 29.13
C ASP A 298 -11.74 5.75 29.01
N PHE A 299 -10.58 5.12 29.27
CA PHE A 299 -9.28 5.71 28.97
C PHE A 299 -9.10 5.94 27.45
N ARG A 300 -9.39 4.95 26.61
CA ARG A 300 -9.29 5.10 25.14
C ARG A 300 -10.26 6.15 24.60
N ARG A 301 -11.47 6.22 25.15
CA ARG A 301 -12.44 7.28 24.82
C ARG A 301 -11.93 8.66 25.24
N ALA A 302 -11.40 8.79 26.44
CA ALA A 302 -10.80 10.03 26.92
C ALA A 302 -9.59 10.46 26.04
N PHE A 303 -8.73 9.52 25.68
CA PHE A 303 -7.66 9.77 24.70
C PHE A 303 -8.23 10.32 23.40
N SER A 304 -9.29 9.70 22.87
CA SER A 304 -9.92 10.11 21.61
C SER A 304 -10.57 11.51 21.72
N MET A 305 -11.23 11.82 22.83
CA MET A 305 -11.88 13.10 23.09
C MET A 305 -10.87 14.25 23.33
N ALA A 306 -9.66 13.93 23.77
CA ALA A 306 -8.58 14.90 23.95
C ALA A 306 -8.00 15.42 22.62
N LEU A 307 -8.26 14.75 21.48
CA LEU A 307 -7.67 15.09 20.20
C LEU A 307 -8.50 16.13 19.43
N ASP A 308 -7.95 17.31 19.22
CA ASP A 308 -8.44 18.28 18.24
C ASP A 308 -7.99 17.85 16.83
N ARG A 309 -8.82 17.05 16.21
CA ARG A 309 -8.57 16.45 14.89
C ARG A 309 -8.48 17.49 13.79
N GLN A 310 -9.27 18.57 13.87
CA GLN A 310 -9.22 19.63 12.88
C GLN A 310 -7.88 20.34 12.93
N THR A 311 -7.41 20.70 14.12
CA THR A 311 -6.07 21.32 14.31
C THR A 311 -4.95 20.37 13.83
N ILE A 312 -5.06 19.08 14.07
CA ILE A 312 -4.10 18.07 13.54
C ILE A 312 -4.10 18.11 12.01
N ILE A 313 -5.26 18.08 11.36
CA ILE A 313 -5.36 18.10 9.89
C ILE A 313 -4.81 19.42 9.33
N ASP A 314 -5.17 20.56 9.92
CA ASP A 314 -4.76 21.86 9.44
C ASP A 314 -3.24 22.06 9.53
N ILE A 315 -2.62 21.57 10.60
CA ILE A 315 -1.17 21.75 10.84
C ILE A 315 -0.33 20.66 10.19
N ALA A 316 -0.66 19.37 10.42
CA ALA A 316 0.16 18.26 9.95
C ALA A 316 -0.06 17.94 8.47
N PHE A 317 -1.27 18.17 7.95
CA PHE A 317 -1.67 17.84 6.58
C PHE A 317 -2.03 19.04 5.72
N TYR A 318 -1.83 20.27 6.25
CA TYR A 318 -2.17 21.52 5.53
C TYR A 318 -3.62 21.57 5.03
N GLY A 319 -4.55 21.03 5.82
CA GLY A 319 -5.96 20.90 5.46
C GLY A 319 -6.30 19.76 4.51
N GLY A 320 -5.32 18.93 4.14
CA GLY A 320 -5.45 17.83 3.17
C GLY A 320 -6.11 16.56 3.72
N GLY A 321 -7.28 16.68 4.37
CA GLY A 321 -8.02 15.54 4.90
C GLY A 321 -9.37 15.92 5.46
N THR A 322 -10.15 14.93 5.89
CA THR A 322 -11.45 15.13 6.52
C THR A 322 -11.45 14.43 7.88
N VAL A 323 -11.92 15.12 8.93
CA VAL A 323 -12.07 14.51 10.26
C VAL A 323 -12.87 13.21 10.16
N ASN A 324 -12.37 12.14 10.76
CA ASN A 324 -13.10 10.89 10.86
C ASN A 324 -13.75 10.79 12.25
N ASP A 325 -15.05 11.03 12.30
CA ASP A 325 -15.85 10.95 13.54
C ASP A 325 -16.54 9.58 13.75
N PHE A 326 -16.30 8.60 12.85
CA PHE A 326 -16.78 7.24 13.03
C PHE A 326 -15.95 6.49 14.08
N ALA A 327 -16.49 6.25 15.27
CA ALA A 327 -15.83 5.46 16.31
C ALA A 327 -15.50 4.02 15.87
N SER A 328 -16.18 3.52 14.84
CA SER A 328 -15.86 2.25 14.17
C SER A 328 -14.69 2.35 13.19
N GLY A 329 -14.15 3.54 12.93
CA GLY A 329 -13.11 3.79 11.93
C GLY A 329 -13.57 3.70 10.48
N LEU A 330 -14.88 3.55 10.23
CA LEU A 330 -15.41 3.29 8.89
C LEU A 330 -15.04 4.38 7.88
N GLY A 331 -15.19 5.65 8.24
CA GLY A 331 -14.93 6.78 7.36
C GLY A 331 -16.00 7.02 6.29
N TYR A 332 -15.97 8.23 5.73
CA TYR A 332 -17.03 8.70 4.82
C TYR A 332 -17.06 7.99 3.46
N ALA A 333 -15.96 7.43 3.01
CA ALA A 333 -15.92 6.63 1.76
C ALA A 333 -16.88 5.43 1.79
N PHE A 334 -17.21 4.94 2.99
CA PHE A 334 -18.09 3.80 3.20
C PHE A 334 -19.37 4.16 3.99
N ALA A 335 -19.80 5.41 3.95
CA ALA A 335 -20.99 5.87 4.68
C ALA A 335 -22.26 5.04 4.34
N THR A 336 -22.37 4.47 3.15
CA THR A 336 -23.48 3.58 2.75
C THR A 336 -23.54 2.26 3.54
N TRP A 337 -22.44 1.89 4.21
CA TRP A 337 -22.37 0.73 5.09
C TRP A 337 -22.62 1.09 6.57
N SER A 338 -22.78 2.38 6.88
CA SER A 338 -22.88 2.86 8.24
C SER A 338 -24.26 2.58 8.83
N ASP A 339 -24.28 2.11 10.08
CA ASP A 339 -25.47 2.19 10.93
C ASP A 339 -25.52 3.58 11.59
N GLU A 340 -26.51 4.39 11.18
CA GLU A 340 -26.68 5.77 11.67
C GLU A 340 -26.93 5.83 13.19
N ALA A 341 -27.64 4.86 13.76
CA ALA A 341 -27.92 4.82 15.19
C ALA A 341 -26.64 4.53 15.99
N ILE A 342 -25.80 3.62 15.52
CA ILE A 342 -24.51 3.32 16.12
C ILE A 342 -23.58 4.53 15.98
N HIS A 343 -23.48 5.12 14.80
CA HIS A 343 -22.67 6.31 14.58
C HIS A 343 -23.07 7.44 15.54
N ASN A 344 -24.34 7.82 15.57
CA ASN A 344 -24.84 8.90 16.43
C ASN A 344 -24.65 8.62 17.91
N LYS A 345 -24.68 7.36 18.34
CA LYS A 345 -24.45 6.96 19.73
C LYS A 345 -23.02 7.17 20.19
N TYR A 346 -22.04 6.91 19.32
CA TYR A 346 -20.61 6.85 19.70
C TYR A 346 -19.76 8.01 19.16
N LYS A 347 -20.21 8.79 18.16
CA LYS A 347 -19.44 9.89 17.55
C LYS A 347 -18.92 10.92 18.55
N GLY A 348 -19.63 11.12 19.68
CA GLY A 348 -19.19 12.03 20.73
C GLY A 348 -17.82 11.69 21.32
N TYR A 349 -17.43 10.41 21.31
CA TYR A 349 -16.10 10.01 21.75
C TYR A 349 -14.99 10.31 20.72
N ASN A 350 -15.35 10.68 19.49
CA ASN A 350 -14.41 11.17 18.48
C ASN A 350 -14.51 12.70 18.27
N SER A 351 -15.27 13.40 19.09
CA SER A 351 -15.34 14.85 19.12
C SER A 351 -14.34 15.42 20.13
N TYR A 352 -13.73 16.56 19.81
CA TYR A 352 -12.83 17.26 20.72
C TYR A 352 -13.58 17.80 21.95
N ASP A 353 -13.26 17.30 23.13
CA ASP A 353 -13.84 17.68 24.42
C ASP A 353 -12.86 17.30 25.55
N VAL A 354 -11.94 18.22 25.87
CA VAL A 354 -10.92 18.00 26.91
C VAL A 354 -11.53 17.88 28.30
N ASP A 355 -12.56 18.68 28.60
CA ASP A 355 -13.22 18.63 29.92
C ASP A 355 -14.00 17.33 30.09
N GLY A 356 -14.69 16.88 29.04
CA GLY A 356 -15.31 15.56 28.98
C GLY A 356 -14.31 14.43 29.12
N ALA A 357 -13.14 14.53 28.48
CA ALA A 357 -12.05 13.56 28.62
C ALA A 357 -11.56 13.45 30.07
N LYS A 358 -11.31 14.58 30.74
CA LYS A 358 -10.91 14.62 32.15
C LYS A 358 -11.97 14.00 33.07
N ALA A 359 -13.25 14.35 32.86
CA ALA A 359 -14.35 13.81 33.63
C ALA A 359 -14.49 12.28 33.47
N LEU A 360 -14.24 11.78 32.23
CA LEU A 360 -14.28 10.36 31.93
C LEU A 360 -13.11 9.61 32.58
N LEU A 361 -11.90 10.18 32.56
CA LEU A 361 -10.73 9.63 33.26
C LEU A 361 -10.98 9.54 34.77
N GLU A 362 -11.49 10.61 35.39
CA GLU A 362 -11.80 10.63 36.83
C GLU A 362 -12.83 9.58 37.19
N LYS A 363 -13.91 9.47 36.40
CA LYS A 363 -14.95 8.46 36.57
C LYS A 363 -14.41 7.03 36.48
N ALA A 364 -13.46 6.80 35.57
CA ALA A 364 -12.78 5.51 35.37
C ALA A 364 -11.71 5.23 36.43
N GLY A 365 -11.47 6.14 37.36
CA GLY A 365 -10.53 6.00 38.48
C GLY A 365 -9.10 6.46 38.17
N PHE A 366 -8.85 7.03 36.99
CA PHE A 366 -7.56 7.65 36.66
C PHE A 366 -7.45 9.01 37.36
N LYS A 367 -6.46 9.18 38.25
CA LYS A 367 -6.27 10.40 39.07
C LYS A 367 -4.79 10.67 39.23
N ASP A 368 -4.42 11.93 39.30
CA ASP A 368 -3.07 12.33 39.69
C ASP A 368 -2.89 12.10 41.20
N VAL A 369 -2.26 10.96 41.54
CA VAL A 369 -2.02 10.55 42.93
C VAL A 369 -0.70 11.09 43.47
N ASN A 370 0.27 11.29 42.58
CA ASN A 370 1.63 11.69 42.94
C ASN A 370 1.85 13.22 42.84
N GLY A 371 0.93 13.98 42.24
CA GLY A 371 0.97 15.45 42.11
C GLY A 371 1.87 15.95 40.98
N ASP A 372 2.15 15.10 39.97
CA ASP A 372 3.01 15.50 38.82
C ASP A 372 2.22 16.16 37.67
N GLY A 373 0.91 16.31 37.83
CA GLY A 373 0.01 16.93 36.84
C GLY A 373 -0.55 15.93 35.83
N PHE A 374 -0.22 14.63 35.95
CA PHE A 374 -0.71 13.58 35.07
C PHE A 374 -1.45 12.49 35.84
N VAL A 375 -2.37 11.84 35.17
CA VAL A 375 -3.14 10.77 35.80
C VAL A 375 -2.32 9.49 35.98
N ASP A 376 -2.50 8.87 37.14
CA ASP A 376 -2.07 7.50 37.43
C ASP A 376 -3.21 6.52 37.13
N THR A 377 -2.90 5.23 37.01
CA THR A 377 -3.91 4.19 36.78
C THR A 377 -4.85 4.02 37.97
N PRO A 378 -6.02 3.39 37.84
CA PRO A 378 -6.89 3.05 38.96
C PRO A 378 -6.20 2.24 40.07
N SER A 379 -5.15 1.47 39.73
CA SER A 379 -4.31 0.77 40.71
C SER A 379 -3.25 1.69 41.38
N GLY A 380 -3.23 3.00 41.07
CA GLY A 380 -2.31 4.00 41.63
C GLY A 380 -0.89 3.95 41.07
N LYS A 381 -0.71 3.44 39.86
CA LYS A 381 0.60 3.35 39.21
C LYS A 381 0.78 4.43 38.18
N SER A 382 1.89 5.13 38.24
CA SER A 382 2.27 6.09 37.19
C SER A 382 2.65 5.39 35.91
N PHE A 383 2.37 6.03 34.78
CA PHE A 383 2.75 5.54 33.45
C PHE A 383 3.04 6.72 32.50
N GLU A 384 3.82 6.44 31.46
CA GLU A 384 4.09 7.37 30.35
C GLU A 384 3.99 6.58 29.06
N LEU A 385 3.08 7.00 28.16
CA LEU A 385 2.89 6.36 26.87
C LEU A 385 3.95 6.82 25.86
N PHE A 386 4.48 5.92 25.06
CA PHE A 386 5.26 6.23 23.88
C PHE A 386 4.38 6.09 22.64
N ILE A 387 4.17 7.21 21.94
CA ILE A 387 3.41 7.23 20.68
C ILE A 387 4.41 7.24 19.54
N GLN A 388 4.36 6.24 18.66
CA GLN A 388 5.34 6.10 17.59
C GLN A 388 4.78 6.37 16.21
N SER A 389 5.64 6.93 15.34
CA SER A 389 5.46 7.06 13.90
C SER A 389 6.80 6.86 13.19
N PRO A 390 6.84 6.49 11.88
CA PRO A 390 8.10 6.29 11.17
C PRO A 390 8.92 7.57 11.07
N ASN A 391 10.26 7.45 11.25
CA ASN A 391 11.17 8.56 11.05
C ASN A 391 11.08 9.09 9.62
N GLY A 392 11.10 10.43 9.48
CA GLY A 392 11.07 11.12 8.17
C GLY A 392 9.71 11.20 7.49
N TRP A 393 8.65 10.65 8.09
CA TRP A 393 7.26 10.86 7.68
C TRP A 393 6.72 12.09 8.42
N THR A 394 6.96 13.26 7.86
CA THR A 394 6.77 14.54 8.55
C THR A 394 5.32 14.82 8.93
N ASP A 395 4.37 14.42 8.09
CA ASP A 395 2.93 14.45 8.38
C ASP A 395 2.57 13.60 9.61
N PHE A 396 3.06 12.37 9.68
CA PHE A 396 2.85 11.47 10.82
C PHE A 396 3.57 11.95 12.07
N ASN A 397 4.82 12.44 11.92
CA ASN A 397 5.59 12.94 13.06
C ASN A 397 4.93 14.17 13.69
N ASN A 398 4.43 15.10 12.87
CA ASN A 398 3.70 16.26 13.34
C ASN A 398 2.37 15.87 14.01
N THR A 399 1.65 14.90 13.45
CA THR A 399 0.42 14.36 14.07
C THR A 399 0.68 13.80 15.46
N VAL A 400 1.73 12.99 15.60
CA VAL A 400 2.10 12.41 16.91
C VAL A 400 2.52 13.49 17.90
N GLN A 401 3.28 14.50 17.46
CA GLN A 401 3.72 15.59 18.33
C GLN A 401 2.50 16.41 18.83
N LEU A 402 1.59 16.78 17.94
CA LEU A 402 0.36 17.49 18.31
C LEU A 402 -0.52 16.66 19.27
N ALA A 403 -0.65 15.36 19.00
CA ALA A 403 -1.39 14.47 19.88
C ALA A 403 -0.77 14.41 21.29
N VAL A 404 0.57 14.37 21.41
CA VAL A 404 1.26 14.39 22.72
C VAL A 404 0.94 15.67 23.50
N GLU A 405 0.94 16.83 22.83
CA GLU A 405 0.60 18.11 23.44
C GLU A 405 -0.86 18.15 23.91
N GLN A 406 -1.80 17.72 23.06
CA GLN A 406 -3.24 17.69 23.37
C GLN A 406 -3.56 16.69 24.49
N LEU A 407 -2.91 15.54 24.52
CA LEU A 407 -3.05 14.55 25.60
C LEU A 407 -2.58 15.10 26.95
N ALA A 408 -1.52 15.88 26.96
CA ALA A 408 -1.03 16.52 28.19
C ALA A 408 -2.07 17.48 28.79
N GLU A 409 -2.84 18.19 27.95
CA GLU A 409 -3.95 19.04 28.40
C GLU A 409 -5.05 18.24 29.10
N ALA A 410 -5.30 17.00 28.69
CA ALA A 410 -6.22 16.07 29.34
C ALA A 410 -5.61 15.35 30.57
N GLY A 411 -4.34 15.61 30.90
CA GLY A 411 -3.63 14.94 31.99
C GLY A 411 -3.06 13.56 31.64
N ILE A 412 -2.98 13.19 30.35
CA ILE A 412 -2.40 11.93 29.91
C ILE A 412 -0.93 12.16 29.53
N LYS A 413 -0.02 11.48 30.22
CA LYS A 413 1.43 11.60 29.98
C LYS A 413 1.86 10.79 28.78
N ALA A 414 2.42 11.44 27.76
CA ALA A 414 2.89 10.79 26.55
C ALA A 414 4.15 11.44 25.99
N LYS A 415 4.90 10.68 25.17
CA LYS A 415 6.07 11.13 24.41
C LYS A 415 6.06 10.57 23.00
N ALA A 416 6.48 11.37 22.04
CA ALA A 416 6.70 10.96 20.66
C ALA A 416 7.97 10.09 20.52
N ARG A 417 7.92 9.09 19.64
CA ARG A 417 9.06 8.30 19.16
C ARG A 417 9.00 8.16 17.65
N THR A 418 10.14 8.32 16.99
CA THR A 418 10.25 8.25 15.54
C THR A 418 11.34 7.25 15.11
N PRO A 419 11.12 5.93 15.32
CA PRO A 419 12.07 4.92 14.86
C PRO A 419 12.07 4.82 13.32
N ASP A 420 13.13 4.23 12.75
CA ASP A 420 13.14 3.88 11.34
C ASP A 420 11.99 2.95 11.00
N PHE A 421 11.49 3.01 9.75
CA PHE A 421 10.28 2.28 9.34
C PHE A 421 10.35 0.78 9.63
N SER A 422 11.51 0.13 9.41
CA SER A 422 11.67 -1.30 9.69
C SER A 422 11.51 -1.63 11.18
N VAL A 423 12.08 -0.79 12.05
CA VAL A 423 11.97 -0.94 13.52
C VAL A 423 10.55 -0.66 13.98
N TYR A 424 9.90 0.38 13.42
CA TYR A 424 8.50 0.70 13.68
C TYR A 424 7.59 -0.47 13.32
N ASN A 425 7.73 -1.01 12.11
CA ASN A 425 6.91 -2.12 11.63
C ASN A 425 7.13 -3.40 12.45
N GLN A 426 8.39 -3.73 12.75
CA GLN A 426 8.70 -4.90 13.56
C GLN A 426 8.13 -4.78 14.98
N ALA A 427 8.24 -3.61 15.61
CA ALA A 427 7.66 -3.36 16.92
C ALA A 427 6.15 -3.58 16.95
N MET A 428 5.44 -3.17 15.88
CA MET A 428 4.00 -3.38 15.76
C MET A 428 3.65 -4.87 15.57
N LEU A 429 4.38 -5.58 14.73
CA LEU A 429 4.16 -7.02 14.50
C LEU A 429 4.41 -7.87 15.76
N GLU A 430 5.38 -7.50 16.59
CA GLU A 430 5.72 -8.21 17.82
C GLU A 430 4.90 -7.78 19.05
N GLY A 431 4.26 -6.62 18.98
CA GLY A 431 3.57 -6.00 20.12
C GLY A 431 4.52 -5.29 21.10
N ASN A 432 5.65 -4.80 20.60
CA ASN A 432 6.67 -4.06 21.37
C ASN A 432 6.49 -2.54 21.24
N TYR A 433 5.27 -2.05 21.38
CA TYR A 433 4.92 -0.64 21.32
C TYR A 433 3.82 -0.32 22.35
N ASP A 434 3.55 0.96 22.60
CA ASP A 434 2.42 1.37 23.43
C ASP A 434 1.26 1.85 22.55
N VAL A 435 1.50 2.90 21.77
CA VAL A 435 0.57 3.47 20.79
C VAL A 435 1.32 3.75 19.49
N ALA A 436 0.69 3.50 18.35
CA ALA A 436 1.25 3.84 17.04
C ALA A 436 0.24 4.60 16.19
N TYR A 437 0.70 5.58 15.41
CA TYR A 437 -0.11 6.23 14.39
C TYR A 437 0.09 5.52 13.06
N THR A 438 -0.99 5.09 12.41
CA THR A 438 -0.94 4.25 11.22
C THR A 438 -2.08 4.51 10.25
N ASN A 439 -1.94 3.96 9.02
CA ASN A 439 -2.99 3.93 8.01
C ASN A 439 -3.74 2.60 8.06
N TYR A 440 -5.05 2.68 7.87
CA TYR A 440 -5.89 1.55 7.47
C TYR A 440 -6.41 1.81 6.07
N PHE A 441 -6.14 0.90 5.15
CA PHE A 441 -6.67 0.98 3.79
C PHE A 441 -7.98 0.20 3.68
N HIS A 442 -8.88 0.76 2.88
CA HIS A 442 -10.15 0.13 2.54
C HIS A 442 -10.00 -0.56 1.18
N GLY A 443 -10.80 -1.60 0.95
CA GLY A 443 -11.04 -2.16 -0.38
C GLY A 443 -12.28 -1.53 -1.02
N ALA A 444 -12.95 -2.25 -1.90
CA ALA A 444 -14.24 -1.81 -2.47
C ALA A 444 -15.40 -1.87 -1.46
N ASP A 445 -15.20 -2.54 -0.34
CA ASP A 445 -16.07 -2.56 0.83
C ASP A 445 -15.25 -2.44 2.12
N PRO A 446 -15.86 -2.20 3.27
CA PRO A 446 -15.15 -1.99 4.52
C PRO A 446 -14.54 -3.27 5.12
N TYR A 447 -14.82 -4.44 4.58
CA TYR A 447 -14.36 -5.71 5.15
C TYR A 447 -12.84 -5.82 5.20
N THR A 448 -12.14 -5.40 4.15
CA THR A 448 -10.66 -5.44 4.13
C THR A 448 -10.06 -4.67 5.30
N TYR A 449 -10.60 -3.49 5.59
CA TYR A 449 -10.23 -2.68 6.75
C TYR A 449 -10.52 -3.42 8.06
N TRP A 450 -11.75 -3.92 8.23
CA TRP A 450 -12.15 -4.60 9.47
C TRP A 450 -11.41 -5.91 9.69
N ASN A 451 -11.29 -6.72 8.65
CA ASN A 451 -10.60 -8.01 8.76
C ASN A 451 -9.11 -7.84 9.07
N SER A 452 -8.42 -6.96 8.34
CA SER A 452 -6.99 -6.70 8.57
C SER A 452 -6.70 -6.04 9.92
N GLY A 453 -7.61 -5.18 10.39
CA GLY A 453 -7.44 -4.44 11.64
C GLY A 453 -7.93 -5.18 12.88
N TYR A 454 -8.97 -6.03 12.79
CA TYR A 454 -9.69 -6.48 13.98
C TYR A 454 -9.88 -8.01 14.09
N ASN A 455 -9.61 -8.78 13.06
CA ASN A 455 -9.72 -10.24 13.15
C ASN A 455 -8.59 -10.80 14.02
N SER A 456 -8.93 -11.28 15.21
CA SER A 456 -7.94 -11.72 16.19
C SER A 456 -7.22 -13.01 15.79
N THR A 457 -7.76 -13.78 14.86
CA THR A 457 -7.11 -14.98 14.31
C THR A 457 -5.93 -14.64 13.40
N LEU A 458 -5.86 -13.38 12.93
CA LEU A 458 -4.80 -12.86 12.06
C LEU A 458 -3.71 -12.10 12.84
N GLN A 459 -3.68 -12.18 14.17
CA GLN A 459 -2.70 -11.46 14.99
C GLN A 459 -1.28 -11.99 14.80
N ALA A 460 -0.30 -11.07 14.79
CA ALA A 460 1.12 -11.40 14.72
C ALA A 460 1.58 -12.27 15.89
N GLY A 461 2.60 -13.08 15.70
CA GLY A 461 3.27 -13.83 16.76
C GLY A 461 3.56 -15.30 16.46
N ASP A 462 3.00 -15.82 15.36
CA ASP A 462 3.14 -17.25 15.01
C ASP A 462 4.09 -17.47 13.83
N GLY A 463 4.95 -16.47 13.52
CA GLY A 463 5.83 -16.50 12.35
C GLY A 463 5.13 -16.25 11.02
N MET A 464 3.81 -15.97 11.06
CA MET A 464 2.99 -15.68 9.89
C MET A 464 2.73 -14.18 9.75
N PRO A 465 2.60 -13.64 8.54
CA PRO A 465 2.18 -12.26 8.32
C PRO A 465 0.84 -11.99 8.99
N ARG A 466 0.71 -10.88 9.69
CA ARG A 466 -0.50 -10.52 10.44
C ARG A 466 -0.85 -9.06 10.25
N PHE A 467 -2.14 -8.76 10.35
CA PHE A 467 -2.71 -7.44 10.09
C PHE A 467 -3.28 -6.79 11.34
N ALA A 468 -3.83 -7.56 12.29
CA ALA A 468 -4.38 -7.05 13.56
C ALA A 468 -3.26 -6.71 14.56
N MET A 469 -2.60 -5.59 14.34
CA MET A 469 -1.42 -5.18 15.09
C MET A 469 -1.72 -4.64 16.50
N HIS A 470 -2.98 -4.38 16.85
CA HIS A 470 -3.39 -3.92 18.19
C HIS A 470 -3.60 -5.05 19.19
N PHE A 471 -3.68 -6.31 18.76
CA PHE A 471 -3.84 -7.51 19.61
C PHE A 471 -5.15 -7.54 20.44
N TYR A 472 -6.16 -6.80 20.03
CA TYR A 472 -7.52 -6.89 20.58
C TYR A 472 -8.13 -8.24 20.19
N LYS A 473 -8.91 -8.84 21.14
CA LYS A 473 -9.58 -10.12 20.91
C LYS A 473 -11.04 -10.03 21.33
N ASN A 474 -11.92 -10.39 20.42
CA ASN A 474 -13.35 -10.49 20.69
C ASN A 474 -13.95 -11.58 19.80
N ALA A 475 -14.42 -12.68 20.41
CA ALA A 475 -14.93 -13.83 19.69
C ALA A 475 -16.22 -13.54 18.89
N GLU A 476 -17.06 -12.62 19.34
CA GLU A 476 -18.25 -12.20 18.60
C GLU A 476 -17.85 -11.43 17.33
N LEU A 477 -16.89 -10.53 17.45
CA LEU A 477 -16.34 -9.79 16.31
C LEU A 477 -15.66 -10.73 15.30
N ASP A 478 -14.85 -11.66 15.78
CA ASP A 478 -14.21 -12.67 14.91
C ASP A 478 -15.26 -13.51 14.15
N ASN A 479 -16.35 -13.90 14.83
CA ASN A 479 -17.45 -14.64 14.19
C ASN A 479 -18.16 -13.81 13.12
N LEU A 480 -18.42 -12.53 13.37
CA LEU A 480 -19.03 -11.63 12.38
C LEU A 480 -18.11 -11.43 11.18
N LEU A 481 -16.82 -11.18 11.41
CA LEU A 481 -15.82 -11.06 10.36
C LEU A 481 -15.74 -12.35 9.52
N ASN A 482 -15.69 -13.50 10.14
CA ASN A 482 -15.63 -14.79 9.46
C ASN A 482 -16.93 -15.16 8.72
N SER A 483 -18.06 -14.52 9.05
CA SER A 483 -19.35 -14.76 8.37
C SER A 483 -19.59 -13.82 7.18
N PHE A 484 -18.92 -12.67 7.10
CA PHE A 484 -19.20 -11.62 6.13
C PHE A 484 -19.18 -12.10 4.67
N TYR A 485 -18.24 -12.94 4.30
CA TYR A 485 -18.12 -13.49 2.96
C TYR A 485 -18.68 -14.91 2.79
N LYS A 486 -19.33 -15.47 3.83
CA LYS A 486 -20.06 -16.75 3.67
C LYS A 486 -21.36 -16.58 2.91
N THR A 487 -21.78 -15.37 2.68
CA THR A 487 -22.90 -14.97 1.86
C THR A 487 -22.45 -14.02 0.74
N ALA A 488 -23.20 -14.02 -0.36
CA ALA A 488 -23.11 -13.01 -1.41
C ALA A 488 -24.29 -12.03 -1.37
N ASP A 489 -25.25 -12.24 -0.44
CA ASP A 489 -26.39 -11.36 -0.23
C ASP A 489 -25.95 -10.05 0.42
N LYS A 490 -26.27 -8.93 -0.23
CA LYS A 490 -25.82 -7.60 0.21
C LYS A 490 -26.53 -7.10 1.48
N ASP A 491 -27.78 -7.48 1.66
CA ASP A 491 -28.56 -7.08 2.84
C ASP A 491 -28.03 -7.83 4.08
N GLU A 492 -27.74 -9.12 3.94
CA GLU A 492 -27.11 -9.93 4.99
C GLU A 492 -25.70 -9.41 5.33
N GLN A 493 -24.88 -9.07 4.30
CA GLN A 493 -23.57 -8.44 4.51
C GLN A 493 -23.69 -7.12 5.27
N LEU A 494 -24.71 -6.31 4.97
CA LEU A 494 -24.95 -5.04 5.66
C LEU A 494 -25.31 -5.24 7.14
N GLU A 495 -26.17 -6.21 7.45
CA GLU A 495 -26.50 -6.56 8.84
C GLU A 495 -25.26 -7.00 9.64
N ILE A 496 -24.42 -7.83 9.03
CA ILE A 496 -23.13 -8.24 9.63
C ILE A 496 -22.23 -7.02 9.84
N ALA A 497 -22.15 -6.13 8.86
CA ALA A 497 -21.38 -4.88 8.94
C ALA A 497 -21.84 -3.98 10.10
N HIS A 498 -23.13 -3.87 10.35
CA HIS A 498 -23.69 -3.15 11.50
C HIS A 498 -23.27 -3.80 12.83
N GLY A 499 -23.29 -5.13 12.91
CA GLY A 499 -22.80 -5.87 14.08
C GLY A 499 -21.31 -5.59 14.36
N ILE A 500 -20.47 -5.60 13.33
CA ILE A 500 -19.03 -5.29 13.40
C ILE A 500 -18.83 -3.86 13.93
N GLN A 501 -19.48 -2.88 13.31
CA GLN A 501 -19.39 -1.47 13.70
C GLN A 501 -19.79 -1.24 15.16
N LYS A 502 -20.85 -1.92 15.62
CA LYS A 502 -21.33 -1.81 17.01
C LYS A 502 -20.25 -2.21 18.01
N ILE A 503 -19.58 -3.34 17.79
CA ILE A 503 -18.54 -3.85 18.70
C ILE A 503 -17.33 -2.92 18.69
N ILE A 504 -16.83 -2.54 17.51
CA ILE A 504 -15.65 -1.68 17.38
C ILE A 504 -15.88 -0.32 18.01
N ALA A 505 -17.03 0.32 17.74
CA ALA A 505 -17.38 1.62 18.31
C ALA A 505 -17.63 1.56 19.82
N GLN A 506 -18.28 0.48 20.30
CA GLN A 506 -18.52 0.28 21.72
C GLN A 506 -17.22 0.15 22.49
N ASP A 507 -16.26 -0.58 21.98
CA ASP A 507 -15.00 -0.86 22.66
C ASP A 507 -13.89 0.13 22.32
N GLN A 508 -14.15 1.09 21.42
CA GLN A 508 -13.15 2.12 20.98
C GLN A 508 -11.77 1.49 20.76
N VAL A 509 -11.71 0.44 19.95
CA VAL A 509 -10.48 -0.37 19.79
C VAL A 509 -9.35 0.44 19.14
N THR A 510 -9.71 1.32 18.20
CA THR A 510 -8.82 2.29 17.56
C THR A 510 -9.33 3.70 17.79
N ILE A 511 -8.47 4.68 17.57
CA ILE A 511 -8.76 6.10 17.72
C ILE A 511 -8.61 6.76 16.36
N PRO A 512 -9.66 6.81 15.54
CA PRO A 512 -9.64 7.43 14.23
C PRO A 512 -9.32 8.92 14.33
N VAL A 513 -8.51 9.42 13.41
CA VAL A 513 -8.15 10.85 13.32
C VAL A 513 -8.78 11.47 12.08
N MET A 514 -8.49 10.91 10.92
CA MET A 514 -8.97 11.44 9.66
C MET A 514 -9.24 10.35 8.63
N SER A 515 -10.10 10.65 7.67
CA SER A 515 -10.12 9.98 6.39
C SER A 515 -9.03 10.60 5.52
N GLY A 516 -8.04 9.79 5.17
CA GLY A 516 -6.93 10.20 4.32
C GLY A 516 -7.30 10.24 2.84
N ALA A 517 -6.33 10.56 2.02
CA ALA A 517 -6.44 10.51 0.57
C ALA A 517 -5.35 9.60 -0.03
N TYR A 518 -5.64 9.00 -1.17
CA TYR A 518 -4.60 8.41 -2.01
C TYR A 518 -3.78 9.56 -2.60
N MET A 519 -2.60 9.78 -2.03
CA MET A 519 -1.68 10.80 -2.54
C MET A 519 -1.21 10.38 -3.93
N TYR A 520 -1.40 11.27 -4.90
CA TYR A 520 -0.98 11.02 -6.27
C TYR A 520 -0.55 12.32 -6.92
N GLN A 521 0.72 12.38 -7.29
CA GLN A 521 1.32 13.47 -8.02
C GLN A 521 1.92 12.96 -9.32
N TYR A 522 1.77 13.74 -10.39
CA TYR A 522 2.29 13.38 -11.71
C TYR A 522 2.78 14.62 -12.47
N ASN A 523 3.74 14.38 -13.37
CA ASN A 523 4.34 15.44 -14.18
C ASN A 523 4.01 15.19 -15.67
N THR A 524 3.35 16.15 -16.30
CA THR A 524 2.89 16.06 -17.69
C THR A 524 3.96 16.42 -18.72
N THR A 525 5.20 16.74 -18.30
CA THR A 525 6.28 17.16 -19.22
C THR A 525 6.70 16.05 -20.17
N ARG A 526 6.86 14.83 -19.66
CA ARG A 526 7.43 13.70 -20.42
C ARG A 526 6.41 12.66 -20.85
N PHE A 527 5.29 12.58 -20.14
CA PHE A 527 4.24 11.58 -20.37
C PHE A 527 2.85 12.21 -20.36
N ALA A 528 1.94 11.63 -21.15
CA ALA A 528 0.51 11.90 -21.20
C ALA A 528 -0.27 10.62 -20.87
N GLY A 529 -1.60 10.70 -20.77
CA GLY A 529 -2.45 9.55 -20.43
C GLY A 529 -2.72 9.39 -18.92
N TRP A 530 -2.30 10.37 -18.12
CA TRP A 530 -2.49 10.37 -16.67
C TRP A 530 -3.96 10.31 -16.27
N TRP A 531 -4.27 9.44 -15.31
CA TRP A 531 -5.58 9.44 -14.67
C TRP A 531 -5.72 10.68 -13.78
N ASN A 532 -6.92 11.17 -13.62
CA ASN A 532 -7.18 12.37 -12.83
C ASN A 532 -8.67 12.42 -12.44
N GLU A 533 -9.08 13.46 -11.72
CA GLU A 533 -10.45 13.65 -11.27
C GLU A 533 -11.49 13.66 -12.40
N GLN A 534 -11.13 14.18 -13.58
CA GLN A 534 -12.00 14.22 -14.75
C GLN A 534 -12.04 12.89 -15.51
N ASN A 535 -11.06 12.01 -15.27
CA ASN A 535 -10.95 10.69 -15.89
C ASN A 535 -10.47 9.63 -14.87
N PRO A 536 -11.30 9.32 -13.86
CA PRO A 536 -10.93 8.44 -12.74
C PRO A 536 -11.07 6.97 -13.13
N LYS A 537 -10.09 6.41 -13.82
CA LYS A 537 -10.15 5.02 -14.31
C LYS A 537 -9.84 3.97 -13.22
N GLY A 538 -9.22 4.34 -12.12
CA GLY A 538 -8.85 3.49 -10.99
C GLY A 538 -8.06 4.27 -9.95
N ARG A 539 -7.59 3.60 -8.90
CA ARG A 539 -6.68 4.21 -7.92
C ARG A 539 -5.37 4.59 -8.60
N PRO A 540 -4.98 5.87 -8.57
CA PRO A 540 -3.91 6.37 -9.44
C PRO A 540 -2.51 6.27 -8.82
N ASN A 541 -2.41 5.97 -7.53
CA ASN A 541 -1.16 6.03 -6.80
C ASN A 541 -0.23 4.85 -7.13
N ILE A 542 1.09 5.13 -7.08
CA ILE A 542 2.17 4.20 -7.47
C ILE A 542 2.57 3.22 -6.34
N TRP A 543 1.93 3.26 -5.17
CA TRP A 543 2.30 2.39 -4.05
C TRP A 543 2.22 0.90 -4.39
N ALA A 544 3.11 0.10 -3.80
CA ALA A 544 2.99 -1.35 -3.82
C ALA A 544 1.65 -1.78 -3.22
N GLY A 545 1.05 -2.85 -3.77
CA GLY A 545 -0.26 -3.34 -3.33
C GLY A 545 -1.46 -2.56 -3.92
N ILE A 546 -1.22 -1.64 -4.86
CA ILE A 546 -2.26 -0.99 -5.67
C ILE A 546 -2.20 -1.58 -7.08
N PRO A 547 -2.91 -2.68 -7.36
CA PRO A 547 -2.77 -3.40 -8.63
C PRO A 547 -3.22 -2.59 -9.85
N GLU A 548 -4.08 -1.57 -9.67
CA GLU A 548 -4.51 -0.68 -10.75
C GLU A 548 -3.36 0.11 -11.39
N ARG A 549 -2.21 0.28 -10.70
CA ARG A 549 -1.03 0.93 -11.29
C ARG A 549 -0.49 0.17 -12.52
N LEU A 550 -0.72 -1.16 -12.58
CA LEU A 550 -0.42 -1.96 -13.76
C LEU A 550 -1.25 -1.50 -14.97
N LEU A 551 -2.53 -1.16 -14.75
CA LEU A 551 -3.40 -0.64 -15.80
C LEU A 551 -3.04 0.81 -16.15
N HIS A 552 -2.64 1.59 -15.16
CA HIS A 552 -2.30 3.00 -15.35
C HIS A 552 -1.06 3.16 -16.24
N VAL A 553 -0.02 2.33 -16.05
CA VAL A 553 1.19 2.41 -16.88
C VAL A 553 0.92 2.10 -18.36
N LEU A 554 -0.10 1.27 -18.67
CA LEU A 554 -0.51 0.96 -20.04
C LEU A 554 -1.24 2.13 -20.74
N ASP A 555 -1.79 3.07 -19.96
CA ASP A 555 -2.39 4.28 -20.51
C ASP A 555 -1.35 5.41 -20.75
N LEU A 556 -0.14 5.28 -20.18
CA LEU A 556 0.88 6.31 -20.28
C LEU A 556 1.62 6.27 -21.62
N LYS A 557 1.81 7.46 -22.20
CA LYS A 557 2.46 7.64 -23.50
C LYS A 557 3.53 8.73 -23.43
N PRO A 558 4.75 8.50 -23.94
CA PRO A 558 5.73 9.55 -24.07
C PRO A 558 5.19 10.74 -24.87
N VAL A 559 5.39 11.95 -24.36
CA VAL A 559 5.12 13.19 -25.09
C VAL A 559 6.25 13.38 -26.12
N LYS A 560 5.86 13.54 -27.39
CA LYS A 560 6.79 13.70 -28.53
C LYS A 560 7.31 15.12 -28.63
#